data_705a6e047ede938547e3ef001a82cd58
#
_entry.id   705a6e047ede938547e3ef001a82cd58
#
_cell.length_a   1.000
_cell.length_b   1.000
_cell.length_c   1.000
_cell.angle_alpha   90.00
_cell.angle_beta   90.00
_cell.angle_gamma   90.00
#
_symmetry.space_group_name_H-M   'P 1'
#
loop_
_entity.id
_entity.type
_entity.pdbx_description
1 polymer ?
#
loop_
_entity_poly.entity_id
_entity_poly.type
_entity_poly.pdbx_seq_one_letter_code
_entity_poly.pdbx_strand_id
1 'polypeptide(L)'
;QSASTREGLLPKELVEELKRLEDNVPPFEVDIKSYLKEELELDIEEHFQEIAAEPFAAASIAQVYRATLKDGTHVVLKVRRPGIDEVMRCDLALMRDIAKTLTMYNDVLENLNLLLIVESFATTMQEEMSLMIERHNIERFTKNFKGNKLIKVPRVYPELSSDRVLCMEYLDGFKVTDAVEIKRRGMDVQ
;
A
#
# COMPACT_ATOMS: atom_id res chain seq x y z
N GLN A 1 -2.66 -9.97 -7.07
CA GLN A 1 -3.47 -10.92 -6.25
C GLN A 1 -2.50 -11.85 -5.56
N SER A 2 -2.44 -11.78 -4.24
CA SER A 2 -1.51 -12.60 -3.47
C SER A 2 -1.86 -14.10 -3.57
N ALA A 3 -0.85 -14.95 -3.44
CA ALA A 3 -1.03 -16.41 -3.46
C ALA A 3 -1.98 -16.90 -2.36
N SER A 4 -2.14 -16.13 -1.28
CA SER A 4 -3.03 -16.40 -0.15
C SER A 4 -4.53 -16.40 -0.50
N THR A 5 -4.93 -15.78 -1.62
CA THR A 5 -6.34 -15.71 -2.06
C THR A 5 -6.78 -16.85 -2.96
N ARG A 6 -5.88 -17.76 -3.35
CA ARG A 6 -6.21 -18.93 -4.19
C ARG A 6 -6.47 -20.16 -3.33
N GLU A 7 -7.62 -20.20 -2.68
CA GLU A 7 -8.09 -21.43 -2.01
C GLU A 7 -8.21 -22.57 -3.03
N GLY A 8 -7.47 -23.65 -2.80
CA GLY A 8 -7.49 -24.87 -3.62
C GLY A 8 -6.22 -25.18 -4.42
N LEU A 9 -5.25 -24.25 -4.54
CA LEU A 9 -3.96 -24.52 -5.20
C LEU A 9 -2.82 -24.80 -4.22
N LEU A 10 -2.97 -24.39 -2.95
CA LEU A 10 -1.96 -24.58 -1.91
C LEU A 10 -2.56 -25.30 -0.70
N PRO A 11 -1.78 -26.11 0.04
CA PRO A 11 -2.19 -26.68 1.32
C PRO A 11 -2.64 -25.58 2.29
N LYS A 12 -3.68 -25.87 3.11
CA LYS A 12 -4.25 -24.89 4.05
C LYS A 12 -3.22 -24.35 5.02
N GLU A 13 -2.32 -25.19 5.48
CA GLU A 13 -1.23 -24.84 6.40
C GLU A 13 -0.30 -23.80 5.78
N LEU A 14 0.01 -23.94 4.48
CA LEU A 14 0.84 -22.98 3.75
C LEU A 14 0.10 -21.64 3.55
N VAL A 15 -1.20 -21.68 3.28
CA VAL A 15 -2.03 -20.47 3.16
C VAL A 15 -2.09 -19.72 4.49
N GLU A 16 -2.20 -20.43 5.62
CA GLU A 16 -2.19 -19.81 6.96
C GLU A 16 -0.84 -19.17 7.28
N GLU A 17 0.28 -19.81 6.97
CA GLU A 17 1.62 -19.24 7.16
C GLU A 17 1.85 -18.02 6.24
N LEU A 18 1.39 -18.06 4.98
CA LEU A 18 1.46 -16.91 4.08
C LEU A 18 0.62 -15.73 4.59
N LYS A 19 -0.57 -15.96 5.15
CA LYS A 19 -1.39 -14.93 5.80
C LYS A 19 -0.68 -14.31 7.00
N ARG A 20 0.01 -15.11 7.82
CA ARG A 20 0.80 -14.60 8.95
C ARG A 20 1.94 -13.69 8.51
N LEU A 21 2.56 -13.97 7.37
CA LEU A 21 3.61 -13.12 6.79
C LEU A 21 3.05 -11.79 6.25
N GLU A 22 1.81 -11.79 5.75
CA GLU A 22 1.14 -10.57 5.28
C GLU A 22 0.70 -9.66 6.46
N ASP A 23 0.22 -10.25 7.57
CA ASP A 23 -0.37 -9.49 8.69
C ASP A 23 0.66 -9.00 9.74
N ASN A 24 1.90 -9.49 9.73
CA ASN A 24 2.92 -9.24 10.77
C ASN A 24 4.18 -8.52 10.25
N VAL A 25 4.02 -7.51 9.41
CA VAL A 25 5.16 -6.67 9.04
C VAL A 25 5.41 -5.68 10.18
N PRO A 26 6.60 -5.73 10.84
CA PRO A 26 6.89 -4.78 11.90
C PRO A 26 6.93 -3.35 11.34
N PRO A 27 6.38 -2.37 12.07
CA PRO A 27 6.50 -0.98 11.70
C PRO A 27 7.97 -0.57 11.61
N PHE A 28 8.28 0.33 10.68
CA PHE A 28 9.59 0.95 10.62
C PHE A 28 9.61 2.21 11.48
N GLU A 29 10.76 2.48 12.10
CA GLU A 29 10.93 3.68 12.90
C GLU A 29 11.13 4.89 11.99
N VAL A 30 10.31 5.92 12.18
CA VAL A 30 10.39 7.20 11.51
C VAL A 30 9.81 8.30 12.39
N ASP A 31 10.49 9.43 12.47
CA ASP A 31 9.84 10.65 12.97
C ASP A 31 8.85 11.16 11.91
N ILE A 32 7.59 10.79 12.11
CA ILE A 32 6.53 11.06 11.14
C ILE A 32 6.38 12.56 10.84
N LYS A 33 6.57 13.43 11.82
CA LYS A 33 6.43 14.87 11.62
C LYS A 33 7.55 15.44 10.75
N SER A 34 8.78 15.07 11.02
CA SER A 34 9.93 15.46 10.22
C SER A 34 9.83 14.92 8.80
N TYR A 35 9.43 13.65 8.66
CA TYR A 35 9.22 13.04 7.35
C TYR A 35 8.15 13.76 6.51
N LEU A 36 7.00 14.08 7.11
CA LEU A 36 5.92 14.79 6.41
C LEU A 36 6.34 16.20 6.00
N LYS A 37 7.08 16.89 6.85
CA LYS A 37 7.59 18.23 6.55
C LYS A 37 8.55 18.23 5.36
N GLU A 38 9.42 17.23 5.29
CA GLU A 38 10.37 17.05 4.18
C GLU A 38 9.65 16.66 2.87
N GLU A 39 8.74 15.68 2.92
CA GLU A 39 8.10 15.13 1.72
C GLU A 39 6.98 16.01 1.14
N LEU A 40 6.34 16.81 1.97
CA LEU A 40 5.27 17.72 1.53
C LEU A 40 5.77 19.14 1.29
N GLU A 41 6.97 19.49 1.78
CA GLU A 41 7.55 20.84 1.74
C GLU A 41 6.59 21.90 2.34
N LEU A 42 5.81 21.51 3.36
CA LEU A 42 4.79 22.34 4.02
C LEU A 42 5.06 22.45 5.52
N ASP A 43 4.56 23.53 6.12
CA ASP A 43 4.43 23.58 7.57
C ASP A 43 3.24 22.73 8.02
N ILE A 44 3.54 21.51 8.47
CA ILE A 44 2.52 20.54 8.89
C ILE A 44 1.68 21.03 10.06
N GLU A 45 2.21 21.94 10.89
CA GLU A 45 1.50 22.49 12.04
C GLU A 45 0.39 23.48 11.63
N GLU A 46 0.45 24.04 10.41
CA GLU A 46 -0.63 24.83 9.86
C GLU A 46 -1.81 23.99 9.36
N HIS A 47 -1.56 22.75 8.96
CA HIS A 47 -2.55 21.86 8.35
C HIS A 47 -3.12 20.84 9.33
N PHE A 48 -2.28 20.31 10.23
CA PHE A 48 -2.68 19.26 11.16
C PHE A 48 -2.82 19.78 12.58
N GLN A 49 -3.92 19.42 13.24
CA GLN A 49 -4.13 19.63 14.67
C GLN A 49 -3.34 18.59 15.46
N GLU A 50 -3.39 17.32 14.99
CA GLU A 50 -2.75 16.17 15.64
C GLU A 50 -2.34 15.15 14.59
N ILE A 51 -1.19 14.53 14.81
CA ILE A 51 -0.70 13.36 14.04
C ILE A 51 -0.27 12.31 15.05
N ALA A 52 -0.82 11.10 14.94
CA ALA A 52 -0.44 9.99 15.83
C ALA A 52 1.04 9.66 15.65
N ALA A 53 1.76 9.47 16.76
CA ALA A 53 3.17 9.10 16.73
C ALA A 53 3.40 7.67 16.22
N GLU A 54 2.45 6.77 16.52
CA GLU A 54 2.52 5.36 16.15
C GLU A 54 1.58 5.05 14.98
N PRO A 55 2.02 4.22 14.01
CA PRO A 55 1.16 3.77 12.94
C PRO A 55 0.09 2.81 13.47
N PHE A 56 -1.12 2.91 12.97
CA PHE A 56 -2.17 1.95 13.30
C PHE A 56 -2.20 0.74 12.35
N ALA A 57 -1.49 0.83 11.23
CA ALA A 57 -1.29 -0.27 10.29
C ALA A 57 0.07 -0.15 9.61
N ALA A 58 0.70 -1.28 9.36
CA ALA A 58 1.97 -1.37 8.64
C ALA A 58 1.90 -2.45 7.56
N ALA A 59 2.54 -2.16 6.43
CA ALA A 59 2.75 -3.08 5.31
C ALA A 59 4.23 -3.08 4.92
N SER A 60 4.64 -3.94 3.99
CA SER A 60 6.03 -4.10 3.59
C SER A 60 6.69 -2.79 3.11
N ILE A 61 5.95 -1.97 2.39
CA ILE A 61 6.44 -0.74 1.76
C ILE A 61 5.86 0.55 2.33
N ALA A 62 4.84 0.49 3.18
CA ALA A 62 4.15 1.66 3.71
C ALA A 62 3.59 1.44 5.11
N GLN A 63 3.38 2.54 5.84
CA GLN A 63 2.65 2.59 7.11
C GLN A 63 1.52 3.59 7.02
N VAL A 64 0.51 3.43 7.88
CA VAL A 64 -0.64 4.30 7.92
C VAL A 64 -0.79 4.90 9.31
N TYR A 65 -0.85 6.22 9.39
CA TYR A 65 -1.01 6.98 10.61
C TYR A 65 -2.38 7.63 10.65
N ARG A 66 -2.94 7.79 11.84
CA ARG A 66 -4.12 8.65 12.04
C ARG A 66 -3.69 10.07 12.23
N ALA A 67 -4.48 11.00 11.68
CA ALA A 67 -4.28 12.42 11.91
C ALA A 67 -5.62 13.16 11.94
N THR A 68 -5.60 14.37 12.49
CA THR A 68 -6.74 15.29 12.51
C THR A 68 -6.30 16.61 11.89
N LEU A 69 -7.04 17.08 10.89
CA LEU A 69 -6.80 18.39 10.27
C LEU A 69 -7.23 19.52 11.21
N LYS A 70 -6.81 20.76 10.92
CA LYS A 70 -7.18 21.96 11.72
C LYS A 70 -8.68 22.23 11.79
N ASP A 71 -9.44 21.78 10.79
CA ASP A 71 -10.91 21.88 10.77
C ASP A 71 -11.62 20.75 11.55
N GLY A 72 -10.86 19.87 12.21
CA GLY A 72 -11.37 18.73 12.97
C GLY A 72 -11.64 17.48 12.13
N THR A 73 -11.37 17.50 10.83
CA THR A 73 -11.57 16.34 9.96
C THR A 73 -10.57 15.22 10.28
N HIS A 74 -11.06 14.01 10.49
CA HIS A 74 -10.20 12.83 10.70
C HIS A 74 -9.72 12.28 9.36
N VAL A 75 -8.41 12.14 9.25
CA VAL A 75 -7.74 11.64 8.05
C VAL A 75 -6.77 10.51 8.39
N VAL A 76 -6.33 9.79 7.37
CA VAL A 76 -5.20 8.88 7.44
C VAL A 76 -4.10 9.36 6.52
N LEU A 77 -2.88 9.16 6.98
CA LEU A 77 -1.66 9.42 6.23
C LEU A 77 -1.01 8.08 5.92
N LYS A 78 -1.09 7.65 4.67
CA LYS A 78 -0.31 6.52 4.18
C LYS A 78 1.06 7.03 3.77
N VAL A 79 2.10 6.47 4.35
CA VAL A 79 3.47 6.96 4.24
C VAL A 79 4.35 5.83 3.74
N ARG A 80 5.05 6.05 2.64
CA ARG A 80 6.00 5.08 2.08
C ARG A 80 7.23 4.95 2.96
N ARG A 81 7.76 3.73 3.09
CA ARG A 81 8.97 3.44 3.86
C ARG A 81 10.15 4.25 3.33
N PRO A 82 10.86 5.00 4.18
CA PRO A 82 12.08 5.70 3.78
C PRO A 82 13.12 4.73 3.23
N GLY A 83 13.81 5.11 2.17
CA GLY A 83 14.88 4.31 1.56
C GLY A 83 14.43 3.07 0.77
N ILE A 84 13.14 2.76 0.72
CA ILE A 84 12.63 1.58 -0.02
C ILE A 84 12.98 1.63 -1.51
N ASP A 85 13.03 2.83 -2.10
CA ASP A 85 13.42 3.02 -3.51
C ASP A 85 14.82 2.48 -3.80
N GLU A 86 15.75 2.68 -2.86
CA GLU A 86 17.13 2.21 -3.01
C GLU A 86 17.23 0.69 -2.86
N VAL A 87 16.54 0.14 -1.88
CA VAL A 87 16.45 -1.31 -1.69
C VAL A 87 15.88 -1.97 -2.95
N MET A 88 14.75 -1.48 -3.46
CA MET A 88 14.13 -2.01 -4.67
C MET A 88 15.04 -1.90 -5.90
N ARG A 89 15.76 -0.79 -6.04
CA ARG A 89 16.71 -0.62 -7.14
C ARG A 89 17.86 -1.64 -7.08
N CYS A 90 18.40 -1.91 -5.90
CA CYS A 90 19.44 -2.91 -5.69
C CYS A 90 18.91 -4.32 -5.98
N ASP A 91 17.72 -4.66 -5.47
CA ASP A 91 17.10 -5.98 -5.69
C ASP A 91 16.82 -6.22 -7.17
N LEU A 92 16.28 -5.23 -7.87
CA LEU A 92 16.02 -5.32 -9.32
C LEU A 92 17.33 -5.44 -10.13
N ALA A 93 18.40 -4.76 -9.73
CA ALA A 93 19.71 -4.90 -10.37
C ALA A 93 20.23 -6.34 -10.21
N LEU A 94 20.15 -6.89 -9.01
CA LEU A 94 20.50 -8.27 -8.73
C LEU A 94 19.67 -9.27 -9.55
N MET A 95 18.35 -9.07 -9.62
CA MET A 95 17.46 -9.91 -10.42
C MET A 95 17.84 -9.88 -11.92
N ARG A 96 18.19 -8.70 -12.46
CA ARG A 96 18.66 -8.55 -13.84
C ARG A 96 19.96 -9.32 -14.09
N ASP A 97 20.91 -9.27 -13.16
CA ASP A 97 22.19 -9.96 -13.30
C ASP A 97 22.02 -11.48 -13.20
N ILE A 98 21.15 -11.96 -12.32
CA ILE A 98 20.76 -13.37 -12.25
C ILE A 98 20.10 -13.80 -13.56
N ALA A 99 19.11 -13.05 -14.07
CA ALA A 99 18.43 -13.36 -15.31
C ALA A 99 19.39 -13.45 -16.51
N LYS A 100 20.34 -12.49 -16.64
CA LYS A 100 21.37 -12.53 -17.66
C LYS A 100 22.25 -13.76 -17.54
N THR A 101 22.71 -14.06 -16.34
CA THR A 101 23.59 -15.20 -16.08
C THR A 101 22.90 -16.52 -16.44
N LEU A 102 21.66 -16.70 -16.01
CA LEU A 102 20.88 -17.93 -16.33
C LEU A 102 20.66 -18.10 -17.82
N THR A 103 20.41 -17.01 -18.56
CA THR A 103 20.20 -17.02 -20.00
C THR A 103 21.49 -17.42 -20.76
N MET A 104 22.65 -17.03 -20.22
CA MET A 104 23.95 -17.39 -20.85
C MET A 104 24.31 -18.89 -20.74
N TYR A 105 23.75 -19.59 -19.75
CA TYR A 105 24.11 -21.01 -19.49
C TYR A 105 23.04 -22.00 -19.90
N ASN A 106 21.86 -21.56 -20.37
CA ASN A 106 20.77 -22.46 -20.67
C ASN A 106 19.85 -21.94 -21.79
N ASP A 107 19.94 -22.56 -22.96
CA ASP A 107 19.18 -22.22 -24.15
C ASP A 107 17.64 -22.32 -23.95
N VAL A 108 17.18 -23.16 -23.03
CA VAL A 108 15.74 -23.27 -22.68
C VAL A 108 15.27 -22.00 -21.96
N LEU A 109 16.14 -21.41 -21.10
CA LEU A 109 15.84 -20.19 -20.38
C LEU A 109 15.96 -18.94 -21.27
N GLU A 110 16.72 -19.00 -22.35
CA GLU A 110 16.78 -17.95 -23.38
C GLU A 110 15.39 -17.74 -24.00
N ASN A 111 14.67 -18.83 -24.32
CA ASN A 111 13.32 -18.77 -24.87
C ASN A 111 12.26 -18.21 -23.91
N LEU A 112 12.51 -18.23 -22.61
CA LEU A 112 11.60 -17.69 -21.59
C LEU A 112 11.70 -16.17 -21.43
N ASN A 113 12.70 -15.53 -22.06
CA ASN A 113 12.94 -14.08 -21.99
C ASN A 113 12.89 -13.55 -20.53
N LEU A 114 13.75 -14.13 -19.65
CA LEU A 114 13.77 -13.82 -18.22
C LEU A 114 13.96 -12.31 -17.95
N LEU A 115 14.71 -11.61 -18.80
CA LEU A 115 14.88 -10.16 -18.68
C LEU A 115 13.54 -9.42 -18.83
N LEU A 116 12.71 -9.81 -19.79
CA LEU A 116 11.40 -9.21 -19.96
C LEU A 116 10.50 -9.42 -18.73
N ILE A 117 10.59 -10.60 -18.11
CA ILE A 117 9.87 -10.91 -16.88
C ILE A 117 10.33 -9.96 -15.75
N VAL A 118 11.65 -9.78 -15.59
CA VAL A 118 12.21 -8.88 -14.58
C VAL A 118 11.81 -7.43 -14.83
N GLU A 119 11.83 -6.96 -16.09
CA GLU A 119 11.40 -5.59 -16.40
C GLU A 119 9.89 -5.37 -16.19
N SER A 120 9.07 -6.36 -16.52
CA SER A 120 7.64 -6.30 -16.22
C SER A 120 7.39 -6.25 -14.70
N PHE A 121 8.14 -7.04 -13.93
CA PHE A 121 8.07 -7.00 -12.47
C PHE A 121 8.55 -5.64 -11.94
N ALA A 122 9.64 -5.09 -12.47
CA ALA A 122 10.14 -3.78 -12.09
C ALA A 122 9.10 -2.67 -12.30
N THR A 123 8.43 -2.67 -13.46
CA THR A 123 7.36 -1.72 -13.77
C THR A 123 6.20 -1.84 -12.77
N THR A 124 5.73 -3.07 -12.53
CA THR A 124 4.65 -3.31 -11.57
C THR A 124 5.03 -2.84 -10.16
N MET A 125 6.26 -3.12 -9.72
CA MET A 125 6.73 -2.67 -8.40
C MET A 125 6.83 -1.15 -8.29
N GLN A 126 7.27 -0.47 -9.34
CA GLN A 126 7.30 1.00 -9.35
C GLN A 126 5.88 1.60 -9.28
N GLU A 127 4.92 1.01 -9.99
CA GLU A 127 3.52 1.43 -9.93
C GLU A 127 2.91 1.19 -8.55
N GLU A 128 3.17 0.05 -7.92
CA GLU A 128 2.70 -0.29 -6.58
C GLU A 128 3.32 0.60 -5.47
N MET A 129 4.54 1.10 -5.70
CA MET A 129 5.19 2.02 -4.77
C MET A 129 4.68 3.46 -4.88
N SER A 130 4.06 3.86 -5.99
CA SER A 130 3.62 5.25 -6.19
C SER A 130 2.28 5.53 -5.52
N LEU A 131 2.29 6.30 -4.43
CA LEU A 131 1.07 6.77 -3.79
C LEU A 131 0.33 7.83 -4.64
N MET A 132 1.01 8.45 -5.58
CA MET A 132 0.39 9.32 -6.58
C MET A 132 -0.55 8.54 -7.51
N ILE A 133 -0.14 7.35 -7.95
CA ILE A 133 -0.99 6.46 -8.77
C ILE A 133 -2.20 6.01 -7.94
N GLU A 134 -2.01 5.62 -6.69
CA GLU A 134 -3.10 5.27 -5.78
C GLU A 134 -4.10 6.43 -5.62
N ARG A 135 -3.61 7.66 -5.41
CA ARG A 135 -4.44 8.86 -5.36
C ARG A 135 -5.28 9.03 -6.62
N HIS A 136 -4.67 8.99 -7.79
CA HIS A 136 -5.38 9.12 -9.06
C HIS A 136 -6.44 8.02 -9.27
N ASN A 137 -6.15 6.80 -8.83
CA ASN A 137 -7.12 5.71 -8.87
C ASN A 137 -8.32 5.97 -7.95
N ILE A 138 -8.10 6.49 -6.73
CA ILE A 138 -9.18 6.88 -5.81
C ILE A 138 -10.02 8.01 -6.44
N GLU A 139 -9.41 9.05 -7.00
CA GLU A 139 -10.10 10.15 -7.66
C GLU A 139 -10.94 9.66 -8.85
N ARG A 140 -10.40 8.74 -9.67
CA ARG A 140 -11.12 8.12 -10.79
C ARG A 140 -12.29 7.29 -10.29
N PHE A 141 -12.09 6.51 -9.24
CA PHE A 141 -13.14 5.71 -8.62
C PHE A 141 -14.26 6.59 -8.06
N THR A 142 -13.91 7.69 -7.39
CA THR A 142 -14.86 8.70 -6.89
C THR A 142 -15.73 9.26 -8.02
N LYS A 143 -15.13 9.58 -9.17
CA LYS A 143 -15.87 10.08 -10.34
C LYS A 143 -16.83 9.02 -10.90
N ASN A 144 -16.37 7.77 -11.01
CA ASN A 144 -17.16 6.68 -11.57
C ASN A 144 -18.37 6.30 -10.70
N PHE A 145 -18.25 6.43 -9.39
CA PHE A 145 -19.31 6.09 -8.43
C PHE A 145 -20.04 7.31 -7.86
N LYS A 146 -19.88 8.48 -8.49
CA LYS A 146 -20.57 9.71 -8.08
C LYS A 146 -22.08 9.49 -8.08
N GLY A 147 -22.72 9.74 -6.93
CA GLY A 147 -24.17 9.58 -6.73
C GLY A 147 -24.61 8.17 -6.32
N ASN A 148 -23.72 7.19 -6.28
CA ASN A 148 -24.05 5.87 -5.72
C ASN A 148 -24.02 5.94 -4.19
N LYS A 149 -25.18 5.71 -3.56
CA LYS A 149 -25.34 5.77 -2.10
C LYS A 149 -24.80 4.54 -1.35
N LEU A 150 -24.50 3.46 -2.07
CA LEU A 150 -24.04 2.20 -1.49
C LEU A 150 -22.51 2.15 -1.39
N ILE A 151 -21.81 3.03 -2.14
CA ILE A 151 -20.35 3.04 -2.18
C ILE A 151 -19.85 4.37 -1.63
N LYS A 152 -19.11 4.31 -0.53
CA LYS A 152 -18.39 5.46 0.01
C LYS A 152 -16.90 5.32 -0.35
N VAL A 153 -16.37 6.30 -1.08
CA VAL A 153 -14.96 6.41 -1.43
C VAL A 153 -14.35 7.49 -0.55
N PRO A 154 -13.16 7.30 0.05
CA PRO A 154 -12.54 8.32 0.86
C PRO A 154 -12.18 9.55 0.01
N ARG A 155 -12.42 10.74 0.55
CA ARG A 155 -11.92 11.97 -0.05
C ARG A 155 -10.40 12.00 0.06
N VAL A 156 -9.71 12.32 -1.02
CA VAL A 156 -8.26 12.55 -1.00
C VAL A 156 -7.95 14.04 -0.88
N TYR A 157 -6.79 14.38 -0.30
CA TYR A 157 -6.29 15.73 -0.10
C TYR A 157 -5.01 15.91 -0.92
N PRO A 158 -5.12 16.33 -2.19
CA PRO A 158 -3.97 16.45 -3.09
C PRO A 158 -2.89 17.37 -2.57
N GLU A 159 -3.29 18.46 -1.90
CA GLU A 159 -2.42 19.45 -1.28
C GLU A 159 -1.60 18.93 -0.09
N LEU A 160 -2.04 17.80 0.51
CA LEU A 160 -1.39 17.11 1.61
C LEU A 160 -0.85 15.73 1.17
N SER A 161 -0.59 15.58 -0.11
CA SER A 161 -0.14 14.32 -0.71
C SER A 161 1.02 14.54 -1.68
N SER A 162 1.93 13.57 -1.73
CA SER A 162 3.07 13.49 -2.66
C SER A 162 3.16 12.08 -3.26
N ASP A 163 4.24 11.77 -3.97
CA ASP A 163 4.50 10.39 -4.42
C ASP A 163 4.73 9.41 -3.25
N ARG A 164 5.16 9.93 -2.09
CA ARG A 164 5.50 9.14 -0.91
C ARG A 164 4.54 9.31 0.27
N VAL A 165 3.59 10.22 0.17
CA VAL A 165 2.57 10.49 1.21
C VAL A 165 1.21 10.60 0.56
N LEU A 166 0.23 9.86 1.05
CA LEU A 166 -1.17 9.98 0.63
C LEU A 166 -2.03 10.32 1.83
N CYS A 167 -2.61 11.52 1.81
CA CYS A 167 -3.59 11.97 2.78
C CYS A 167 -5.01 11.73 2.27
N MET A 168 -5.83 11.01 3.03
CA MET A 168 -7.22 10.72 2.68
C MET A 168 -8.12 10.67 3.90
N GLU A 169 -9.43 10.85 3.68
CA GLU A 169 -10.47 10.76 4.72
C GLU A 169 -10.37 9.43 5.47
N TYR A 170 -10.42 9.50 6.80
CA TYR A 170 -10.59 8.28 7.61
C TYR A 170 -12.02 7.79 7.48
N LEU A 171 -12.20 6.57 6.99
CA LEU A 171 -13.49 5.89 6.97
C LEU A 171 -13.53 4.88 8.12
N ASP A 172 -14.46 5.09 9.04
CA ASP A 172 -14.74 4.10 10.08
C ASP A 172 -15.43 2.89 9.46
N GLY A 173 -14.76 1.75 9.53
CA GLY A 173 -15.21 0.51 8.90
C GLY A 173 -14.59 -0.71 9.56
N PHE A 174 -15.02 -1.88 9.14
CA PHE A 174 -14.49 -3.16 9.58
C PHE A 174 -14.21 -4.06 8.37
N LYS A 175 -13.35 -5.05 8.58
CA LYS A 175 -12.99 -6.00 7.51
C LYS A 175 -14.20 -6.85 7.14
N VAL A 176 -14.45 -7.04 5.85
CA VAL A 176 -15.52 -7.94 5.33
C VAL A 176 -15.33 -9.38 5.83
N THR A 177 -14.12 -9.74 6.24
CA THR A 177 -13.79 -11.05 6.83
C THR A 177 -14.10 -11.14 8.34
N ASP A 178 -14.48 -10.02 8.99
CA ASP A 178 -14.86 -10.00 10.39
C ASP A 178 -16.32 -10.43 10.58
N ALA A 179 -16.52 -11.74 10.57
CA ALA A 179 -17.85 -12.35 10.73
C ALA A 179 -18.54 -12.00 12.06
N VAL A 180 -17.77 -11.69 13.12
CA VAL A 180 -18.32 -11.31 14.42
C VAL A 180 -18.93 -9.93 14.37
N GLU A 181 -18.19 -8.97 13.79
CA GLU A 181 -18.67 -7.59 13.67
C GLU A 181 -19.83 -7.46 12.67
N ILE A 182 -19.80 -8.25 11.58
CA ILE A 182 -20.90 -8.32 10.60
C ILE A 182 -22.20 -8.75 11.29
N LYS A 183 -22.15 -9.84 12.05
CA LYS A 183 -23.32 -10.35 12.80
C LYS A 183 -23.80 -9.35 13.86
N ARG A 184 -22.86 -8.70 14.58
CA ARG A 184 -23.20 -7.69 15.60
C ARG A 184 -23.97 -6.51 15.01
N ARG A 185 -23.65 -6.12 13.76
CA ARG A 185 -24.34 -5.04 13.03
C ARG A 185 -25.60 -5.50 12.31
N GLY A 186 -26.01 -6.76 12.46
CA GLY A 186 -27.25 -7.29 11.86
C GLY A 186 -27.18 -7.46 10.34
N MET A 187 -25.96 -7.56 9.78
CA MET A 187 -25.77 -7.81 8.36
C MET A 187 -25.75 -9.31 8.10
N ASP A 188 -26.44 -9.74 7.04
CA ASP A 188 -26.48 -11.14 6.63
C ASP A 188 -25.24 -11.46 5.79
N VAL A 189 -24.54 -12.54 6.16
CA VAL A 189 -23.41 -13.08 5.40
C VAL A 189 -23.96 -14.21 4.55
N GLN A 190 -24.34 -13.91 3.31
CA GLN A 190 -24.61 -14.92 2.31
C GLN A 190 -23.34 -15.40 1.63
#